data_4c6ff0dc028ef0607451d6bc87dc9daf
#
_entry.id   4c6ff0dc028ef0607451d6bc87dc9daf
#
_cell.length_a   1.000
_cell.length_b   1.000
_cell.length_c   1.000
_cell.angle_alpha   90.00
_cell.angle_beta   90.00
_cell.angle_gamma   90.00
#
_symmetry.space_group_name_H-M   'P 1'
#
loop_
_entity.id
_entity.type
_entity.pdbx_description
1 polymer ?
#
loop_
_entity_poly.entity_id
_entity_poly.type
_entity_poly.pdbx_seq_one_letter_code
_entity_poly.pdbx_strand_id
1 'polypeptide(L)'
;MEKILDIITEKMERAFADAGYDASYGRVTVSNRPDLCEYQCNGALAAAKQYHCAPIQIAKAVAEKLDAADYSLVEAVMPGFINLKLSGAFLETYLEAMRTAPDFGVAKTGAGKTIVVDYGGANVAKPLHIGHLRPAIIGETMKRLYAFFGYNTIGDVHLGDWGLQMGLIIAELRDRQPNLPYFDPNFTGEYPTEPPFTLSDLEELYPAASARKKVDEAFAQRAHTATFELQQGRRGYRAIWQHIMNVSLPDLRRIYDSLDVHFEKWLGESDADPDIPAMVAEMKEKGYAVLSDGAWVIPVAEETDKKAVPPCILVKSDGSSIYATTDLATMVQRMRDWHPDKMLYVTDKRQALHFEQVFRAARKCGIVPDTTALEHIGHGTMNGKDGKPFKTRDGGVLRLETLIADMTAFVRAKVVENKIVDASEVDDTTAKIALAALKYGDLSNQPTKDYNFDLERFAAFEGNTGPYILYTIVRIKSILAKYGDWAHLPIQPPANPFAKDLMNVITRLQPTLETALASSAPNLICGYIYELAGAVNKFYHETPVLKEADETLKAGHIALLGLAKNILETCIHILGFSAPEKM
;
A
#
# COMPACT_ATOMS: atom_id res chain seq x y z
N MET A 1 -11.30 -16.60 12.17
CA MET A 1 -12.41 -17.48 11.72
C MET A 1 -11.95 -18.27 10.50
N GLU A 2 -12.57 -19.41 10.26
CA GLU A 2 -12.41 -20.14 9.01
C GLU A 2 -13.19 -19.45 7.90
N LYS A 3 -12.64 -19.44 6.66
CA LYS A 3 -13.31 -18.82 5.52
C LYS A 3 -14.48 -19.67 5.03
N ILE A 4 -15.56 -19.05 4.57
CA ILE A 4 -16.71 -19.78 4.03
C ILE A 4 -16.28 -20.81 2.98
N LEU A 5 -15.38 -20.42 2.07
CA LEU A 5 -14.92 -21.30 0.99
C LEU A 5 -14.21 -22.57 1.53
N ASP A 6 -13.46 -22.44 2.63
CA ASP A 6 -12.78 -23.56 3.27
C ASP A 6 -13.81 -24.47 3.98
N ILE A 7 -14.76 -23.87 4.72
CA ILE A 7 -15.87 -24.59 5.37
C ILE A 7 -16.68 -25.43 4.38
N ILE A 8 -17.11 -24.80 3.27
CA ILE A 8 -17.93 -25.52 2.28
C ILE A 8 -17.12 -26.52 1.45
N THR A 9 -15.81 -26.28 1.27
CA THR A 9 -14.90 -27.26 0.67
C THR A 9 -14.77 -28.50 1.56
N GLU A 10 -14.53 -28.34 2.86
CA GLU A 10 -14.47 -29.47 3.80
C GLU A 10 -15.77 -30.27 3.81
N LYS A 11 -16.92 -29.60 3.82
CA LYS A 11 -18.23 -30.26 3.73
C LYS A 11 -18.41 -31.01 2.42
N MET A 12 -17.96 -30.45 1.30
CA MET A 12 -18.01 -31.10 -0.01
C MET A 12 -17.06 -32.29 -0.10
N GLU A 13 -15.85 -32.21 0.43
CA GLU A 13 -14.88 -33.30 0.51
C GLU A 13 -15.48 -34.48 1.31
N ARG A 14 -16.12 -34.17 2.43
CA ARG A 14 -16.83 -35.18 3.25
C ARG A 14 -17.99 -35.82 2.44
N ALA A 15 -18.76 -35.01 1.71
CA ALA A 15 -19.85 -35.51 0.86
C ALA A 15 -19.35 -36.44 -0.25
N PHE A 16 -18.19 -36.16 -0.86
CA PHE A 16 -17.55 -37.08 -1.81
C PHE A 16 -17.16 -38.39 -1.15
N ALA A 17 -16.53 -38.35 0.04
CA ALA A 17 -16.17 -39.56 0.80
C ALA A 17 -17.40 -40.40 1.17
N ASP A 18 -18.46 -39.76 1.66
CA ASP A 18 -19.72 -40.43 2.06
C ASP A 18 -20.49 -41.01 0.87
N ALA A 19 -20.24 -40.49 -0.35
CA ALA A 19 -20.77 -41.02 -1.60
C ALA A 19 -19.87 -42.12 -2.20
N GLY A 20 -18.74 -42.49 -1.53
CA GLY A 20 -17.81 -43.53 -1.98
C GLY A 20 -16.75 -43.06 -2.98
N TYR A 21 -16.49 -41.78 -3.06
CA TYR A 21 -15.49 -41.17 -3.95
C TYR A 21 -14.36 -40.56 -3.13
N ASP A 22 -13.21 -40.30 -3.77
CA ASP A 22 -12.07 -39.64 -3.12
C ASP A 22 -12.44 -38.20 -2.73
N ALA A 23 -12.19 -37.84 -1.46
CA ALA A 23 -12.47 -36.51 -0.91
C ALA A 23 -11.76 -35.37 -1.66
N SER A 24 -10.58 -35.63 -2.24
CA SER A 24 -9.80 -34.61 -2.97
C SER A 24 -10.52 -33.97 -4.14
N TYR A 25 -11.61 -34.60 -4.62
CA TYR A 25 -12.49 -34.01 -5.64
C TYR A 25 -13.46 -32.96 -5.09
N GLY A 26 -13.58 -32.81 -3.78
CA GLY A 26 -14.53 -31.91 -3.11
C GLY A 26 -14.19 -30.41 -3.16
N ARG A 27 -13.16 -30.00 -3.89
CA ARG A 27 -12.77 -28.60 -3.99
C ARG A 27 -13.88 -27.72 -4.56
N VAL A 28 -14.28 -26.70 -3.79
CA VAL A 28 -15.30 -25.73 -4.17
C VAL A 28 -14.62 -24.43 -4.63
N THR A 29 -15.24 -23.73 -5.56
CA THR A 29 -14.82 -22.41 -6.05
C THR A 29 -15.98 -21.43 -6.03
N VAL A 30 -15.69 -20.14 -5.98
CA VAL A 30 -16.68 -19.09 -6.20
C VAL A 30 -17.19 -19.21 -7.65
N SER A 31 -18.49 -19.13 -7.85
CA SER A 31 -19.08 -19.25 -9.18
C SER A 31 -18.80 -18.03 -10.04
N ASN A 32 -18.51 -18.27 -11.32
CA ASN A 32 -18.44 -17.22 -12.34
C ASN A 32 -19.83 -16.80 -12.86
N ARG A 33 -20.90 -17.47 -12.41
CA ARG A 33 -22.30 -17.23 -12.78
C ARG A 33 -23.14 -17.03 -11.52
N PRO A 34 -22.99 -15.84 -10.87
CA PRO A 34 -23.70 -15.55 -9.61
C PRO A 34 -25.23 -15.54 -9.78
N ASP A 35 -25.72 -15.38 -11.00
CA ASP A 35 -27.12 -15.53 -11.36
C ASP A 35 -27.65 -16.98 -11.16
N LEU A 36 -26.79 -17.97 -11.33
CA LEU A 36 -27.15 -19.39 -11.18
C LEU A 36 -26.82 -19.91 -9.78
N CYS A 37 -25.60 -19.67 -9.29
CA CYS A 37 -25.16 -20.17 -7.99
C CYS A 37 -24.07 -19.27 -7.39
N GLU A 38 -23.88 -19.33 -6.07
CA GLU A 38 -22.85 -18.59 -5.35
C GLU A 38 -21.51 -19.33 -5.40
N TYR A 39 -21.54 -20.64 -5.28
CA TYR A 39 -20.37 -21.52 -5.28
C TYR A 39 -20.62 -22.73 -6.20
N GLN A 40 -19.51 -23.34 -6.66
CA GLN A 40 -19.58 -24.48 -7.57
C GLN A 40 -18.46 -25.48 -7.29
N CYS A 41 -18.79 -26.78 -7.31
CA CYS A 41 -17.83 -27.85 -7.33
C CYS A 41 -17.82 -28.55 -8.69
N ASN A 42 -16.62 -28.71 -9.26
CA ASN A 42 -16.41 -29.34 -10.59
C ASN A 42 -15.77 -30.73 -10.46
N GLY A 43 -15.54 -31.22 -9.23
CA GLY A 43 -14.79 -32.44 -8.96
C GLY A 43 -15.37 -33.70 -9.57
N ALA A 44 -16.70 -33.78 -9.75
CA ALA A 44 -17.34 -34.94 -10.40
C ALA A 44 -16.85 -35.15 -11.85
N LEU A 45 -16.46 -34.08 -12.57
CA LEU A 45 -15.90 -34.19 -13.92
C LEU A 45 -14.54 -34.89 -13.92
N ALA A 46 -13.70 -34.60 -12.93
CA ALA A 46 -12.40 -35.25 -12.77
C ALA A 46 -12.55 -36.69 -12.25
N ALA A 47 -13.42 -36.89 -11.26
CA ALA A 47 -13.70 -38.21 -10.67
C ALA A 47 -14.26 -39.21 -11.69
N ALA A 48 -15.08 -38.76 -12.64
CA ALA A 48 -15.70 -39.61 -13.66
C ALA A 48 -14.72 -40.48 -14.42
N LYS A 49 -13.53 -39.97 -14.69
CA LYS A 49 -12.46 -40.71 -15.38
C LYS A 49 -11.89 -41.85 -14.51
N GLN A 50 -11.71 -41.60 -13.21
CA GLN A 50 -11.18 -42.57 -12.28
C GLN A 50 -12.20 -43.67 -11.94
N TYR A 51 -13.46 -43.30 -11.78
CA TYR A 51 -14.52 -44.23 -11.34
C TYR A 51 -15.33 -44.82 -12.49
N HIS A 52 -15.00 -44.51 -13.75
CA HIS A 52 -15.68 -45.00 -14.94
C HIS A 52 -17.21 -44.82 -14.90
N CYS A 53 -17.64 -43.69 -14.34
CA CYS A 53 -19.05 -43.34 -14.13
C CYS A 53 -19.34 -41.98 -14.79
N ALA A 54 -20.59 -41.76 -15.22
CA ALA A 54 -20.99 -40.48 -15.80
C ALA A 54 -20.86 -39.36 -14.74
N PRO A 55 -20.22 -38.21 -15.07
CA PRO A 55 -20.00 -37.14 -14.09
C PRO A 55 -21.27 -36.68 -13.36
N ILE A 56 -22.39 -36.61 -14.09
CA ILE A 56 -23.67 -36.20 -13.51
C ILE A 56 -24.20 -37.20 -12.46
N GLN A 57 -23.89 -38.50 -12.59
CA GLN A 57 -24.29 -39.49 -11.61
C GLN A 57 -23.49 -39.31 -10.31
N ILE A 58 -22.18 -39.05 -10.41
CA ILE A 58 -21.32 -38.70 -9.29
C ILE A 58 -21.83 -37.42 -8.60
N ALA A 59 -22.09 -36.37 -9.40
CA ALA A 59 -22.55 -35.08 -8.87
C ALA A 59 -23.89 -35.23 -8.12
N LYS A 60 -24.83 -36.04 -8.61
CA LYS A 60 -26.08 -36.34 -7.90
C LYS A 60 -25.87 -37.09 -6.60
N ALA A 61 -25.07 -38.15 -6.64
CA ALA A 61 -24.79 -38.96 -5.45
C ALA A 61 -24.08 -38.13 -4.33
N VAL A 62 -23.19 -37.23 -4.71
CA VAL A 62 -22.51 -36.31 -3.77
C VAL A 62 -23.47 -35.24 -3.25
N ALA A 63 -24.30 -34.66 -4.13
CA ALA A 63 -25.26 -33.63 -3.74
C ALA A 63 -26.25 -34.12 -2.68
N GLU A 64 -26.67 -35.42 -2.74
CA GLU A 64 -27.55 -36.06 -1.75
C GLU A 64 -26.89 -36.22 -0.35
N LYS A 65 -25.57 -36.09 -0.24
CA LYS A 65 -24.82 -36.19 1.04
C LYS A 65 -24.62 -34.85 1.73
N LEU A 66 -24.91 -33.74 1.05
CA LEU A 66 -24.81 -32.41 1.65
C LEU A 66 -25.98 -32.12 2.58
N ASP A 67 -25.70 -31.47 3.72
CA ASP A 67 -26.74 -31.07 4.65
C ASP A 67 -27.59 -29.93 4.09
N ALA A 68 -28.88 -30.20 3.87
CA ALA A 68 -29.83 -29.22 3.35
C ALA A 68 -30.00 -27.98 4.26
N ALA A 69 -29.61 -28.04 5.54
CA ALA A 69 -29.69 -26.88 6.43
C ALA A 69 -28.68 -25.79 6.06
N ASP A 70 -27.54 -26.16 5.49
CA ASP A 70 -26.48 -25.21 5.11
C ASP A 70 -26.76 -24.49 3.79
N TYR A 71 -27.64 -25.03 2.95
CA TYR A 71 -27.83 -24.57 1.58
C TYR A 71 -29.31 -24.27 1.24
N SER A 72 -29.54 -23.18 0.55
CA SER A 72 -30.85 -22.90 -0.08
C SER A 72 -30.94 -23.51 -1.48
N LEU A 73 -29.83 -23.91 -2.09
CA LEU A 73 -29.75 -24.63 -3.35
C LEU A 73 -28.57 -25.59 -3.31
N VAL A 74 -28.82 -26.86 -3.62
CA VAL A 74 -27.84 -27.86 -4.00
C VAL A 74 -28.34 -28.52 -5.28
N GLU A 75 -27.67 -28.28 -6.40
CA GLU A 75 -28.14 -28.76 -7.70
C GLU A 75 -27.00 -29.38 -8.50
N ALA A 76 -27.19 -30.66 -8.88
CA ALA A 76 -26.30 -31.33 -9.81
C ALA A 76 -26.70 -31.00 -11.24
N VAL A 77 -25.85 -30.30 -11.99
CA VAL A 77 -26.10 -29.78 -13.34
C VAL A 77 -25.15 -30.41 -14.35
N MET A 78 -25.67 -30.70 -15.55
CA MET A 78 -24.86 -31.22 -16.65
C MET A 78 -23.67 -30.29 -16.97
N PRO A 79 -22.49 -30.85 -17.30
CA PRO A 79 -22.21 -32.29 -17.40
C PRO A 79 -21.85 -32.99 -16.08
N GLY A 80 -21.69 -32.27 -14.95
CA GLY A 80 -21.31 -32.80 -13.65
C GLY A 80 -20.88 -31.72 -12.66
N PHE A 81 -21.49 -30.55 -12.76
CA PHE A 81 -21.32 -29.47 -11.79
C PHE A 81 -22.25 -29.66 -10.59
N ILE A 82 -21.78 -29.28 -9.41
CA ILE A 82 -22.62 -29.14 -8.22
C ILE A 82 -22.69 -27.64 -7.89
N ASN A 83 -23.85 -27.05 -8.11
CA ASN A 83 -24.13 -25.65 -7.83
C ASN A 83 -24.67 -25.48 -6.42
N LEU A 84 -24.17 -24.50 -5.68
CA LEU A 84 -24.53 -24.24 -4.30
C LEU A 84 -24.95 -22.77 -4.09
N LYS A 85 -26.03 -22.60 -3.29
CA LYS A 85 -26.35 -21.30 -2.66
C LYS A 85 -26.50 -21.55 -1.16
N LEU A 86 -25.88 -20.69 -0.35
CA LEU A 86 -25.94 -20.79 1.10
C LEU A 86 -27.36 -20.51 1.63
N SER A 87 -27.72 -21.15 2.73
CA SER A 87 -28.97 -20.86 3.42
C SER A 87 -28.89 -19.54 4.21
N GLY A 88 -30.06 -18.94 4.49
CA GLY A 88 -30.13 -17.75 5.33
C GLY A 88 -29.60 -18.01 6.75
N ALA A 89 -29.89 -19.20 7.31
CA ALA A 89 -29.42 -19.59 8.64
C ALA A 89 -27.89 -19.76 8.70
N PHE A 90 -27.29 -20.31 7.64
CA PHE A 90 -25.82 -20.39 7.56
C PHE A 90 -25.18 -18.99 7.54
N LEU A 91 -25.69 -18.10 6.71
CA LEU A 91 -25.19 -16.71 6.61
C LEU A 91 -25.38 -15.93 7.91
N GLU A 92 -26.55 -16.07 8.57
CA GLU A 92 -26.80 -15.48 9.89
C GLU A 92 -25.75 -15.91 10.90
N THR A 93 -25.55 -17.23 11.07
CA THR A 93 -24.59 -17.79 12.03
C THR A 93 -23.17 -17.33 11.74
N TYR A 94 -22.78 -17.32 10.46
CA TYR A 94 -21.44 -16.92 10.05
C TYR A 94 -21.18 -15.42 10.29
N LEU A 95 -22.12 -14.57 9.89
CA LEU A 95 -21.99 -13.12 10.04
C LEU A 95 -22.12 -12.65 11.50
N GLU A 96 -22.91 -13.35 12.33
CA GLU A 96 -22.97 -13.07 13.76
C GLU A 96 -21.63 -13.41 14.44
N ALA A 97 -21.02 -14.54 14.08
CA ALA A 97 -19.67 -14.85 14.55
C ALA A 97 -18.64 -13.82 14.08
N MET A 98 -18.75 -13.36 12.82
CA MET A 98 -17.88 -12.32 12.26
C MET A 98 -18.08 -10.96 12.97
N ARG A 99 -19.33 -10.58 13.27
CA ARG A 99 -19.67 -9.33 13.96
C ARG A 99 -19.10 -9.25 15.37
N THR A 100 -19.12 -10.37 16.09
CA THR A 100 -18.70 -10.46 17.49
C THR A 100 -17.22 -10.72 17.69
N ALA A 101 -16.53 -11.22 16.66
CA ALA A 101 -15.11 -11.51 16.73
C ALA A 101 -14.26 -10.21 16.56
N PRO A 102 -13.12 -10.11 17.27
CA PRO A 102 -12.14 -9.06 17.01
C PRO A 102 -11.70 -9.08 15.54
N ASP A 103 -11.59 -7.88 14.94
CA ASP A 103 -11.18 -7.69 13.54
C ASP A 103 -11.92 -8.65 12.57
N PHE A 104 -13.22 -8.86 12.83
CA PHE A 104 -14.10 -9.71 12.02
C PHE A 104 -13.63 -11.17 11.94
N GLY A 105 -12.84 -11.63 12.92
CA GLY A 105 -12.30 -12.98 12.96
C GLY A 105 -11.16 -13.25 11.98
N VAL A 106 -10.58 -12.22 11.36
CA VAL A 106 -9.42 -12.36 10.48
C VAL A 106 -8.19 -12.81 11.29
N ALA A 107 -7.54 -13.88 10.84
CA ALA A 107 -6.40 -14.46 11.54
C ALA A 107 -5.19 -13.53 11.54
N LYS A 108 -4.53 -13.39 12.70
CA LYS A 108 -3.30 -12.59 12.87
C LYS A 108 -2.05 -13.38 12.45
N THR A 109 -1.93 -13.65 11.15
CA THR A 109 -0.86 -14.49 10.57
C THR A 109 0.54 -13.90 10.72
N GLY A 110 0.62 -12.61 11.05
CA GLY A 110 1.86 -11.86 11.29
C GLY A 110 2.28 -11.79 12.75
N ALA A 111 1.55 -12.41 13.68
CA ALA A 111 1.89 -12.35 15.09
C ALA A 111 3.33 -12.84 15.37
N GLY A 112 4.13 -12.02 16.05
CA GLY A 112 5.54 -12.27 16.33
C GLY A 112 6.50 -12.05 15.17
N LYS A 113 6.02 -11.57 14.01
CA LYS A 113 6.86 -11.23 12.84
C LYS A 113 7.03 -9.73 12.67
N THR A 114 8.19 -9.32 12.17
CA THR A 114 8.50 -7.91 11.87
C THR A 114 8.63 -7.71 10.37
N ILE A 115 8.03 -6.63 9.88
CA ILE A 115 8.22 -6.16 8.50
C ILE A 115 8.76 -4.72 8.51
N VAL A 116 9.77 -4.47 7.68
CA VAL A 116 10.23 -3.12 7.33
C VAL A 116 9.61 -2.75 5.99
N VAL A 117 8.96 -1.60 5.93
CA VAL A 117 8.42 -1.03 4.70
C VAL A 117 9.20 0.24 4.39
N ASP A 118 9.95 0.21 3.30
CA ASP A 118 10.74 1.32 2.76
C ASP A 118 9.90 2.01 1.69
N TYR A 119 9.49 3.26 1.96
CA TYR A 119 8.57 3.98 1.08
C TYR A 119 8.67 5.50 1.24
N GLY A 120 8.06 6.25 0.33
CA GLY A 120 8.12 7.71 0.32
C GLY A 120 9.25 8.25 -0.53
N GLY A 121 10.50 7.83 -0.25
CA GLY A 121 11.67 8.11 -1.09
C GLY A 121 12.03 9.60 -1.23
N ALA A 122 11.86 10.39 -0.16
CA ALA A 122 12.12 11.82 -0.17
C ALA A 122 13.62 12.13 -0.23
N ASN A 123 13.97 13.16 -1.01
CA ASN A 123 15.30 13.74 -0.97
C ASN A 123 15.25 15.05 -0.17
N VAL A 124 16.18 15.25 0.75
CA VAL A 124 16.29 16.52 1.45
C VAL A 124 16.69 17.66 0.48
N ALA A 125 16.40 18.90 0.86
CA ALA A 125 16.64 20.09 0.03
C ALA A 125 15.87 20.10 -1.32
N LYS A 126 14.84 19.27 -1.46
CA LYS A 126 13.95 19.26 -2.62
C LYS A 126 12.50 19.20 -2.17
N PRO A 127 11.61 19.97 -2.78
CA PRO A 127 10.19 19.83 -2.52
C PRO A 127 9.71 18.45 -3.00
N LEU A 128 8.75 17.87 -2.27
CA LEU A 128 8.05 16.70 -2.76
C LEU A 128 7.26 17.05 -4.02
N HIS A 129 7.40 16.23 -5.04
CA HIS A 129 6.64 16.34 -6.28
C HIS A 129 5.63 15.20 -6.39
N ILE A 130 4.74 15.27 -7.36
CA ILE A 130 3.66 14.29 -7.57
C ILE A 130 4.16 12.84 -7.64
N GLY A 131 5.39 12.61 -8.10
CA GLY A 131 6.00 11.27 -8.13
C GLY A 131 6.19 10.64 -6.77
N HIS A 132 6.18 11.43 -5.68
CA HIS A 132 6.26 10.93 -4.30
C HIS A 132 4.89 10.53 -3.73
N LEU A 133 3.78 10.88 -4.38
CA LEU A 133 2.44 10.51 -3.90
C LEU A 133 2.28 8.98 -3.87
N ARG A 134 2.52 8.32 -4.99
CA ARG A 134 2.27 6.88 -5.14
C ARG A 134 3.09 6.02 -4.16
N PRO A 135 4.43 6.16 -4.06
CA PRO A 135 5.18 5.37 -3.10
C PRO A 135 4.74 5.64 -1.65
N ALA A 136 4.39 6.87 -1.31
CA ALA A 136 3.93 7.22 0.03
C ALA A 136 2.62 6.52 0.39
N ILE A 137 1.57 6.64 -0.44
CA ILE A 137 0.25 6.09 -0.10
C ILE A 137 0.16 4.58 -0.28
N ILE A 138 0.86 4.00 -1.26
CA ILE A 138 0.93 2.54 -1.43
C ILE A 138 1.68 1.93 -0.24
N GLY A 139 2.84 2.49 0.13
CA GLY A 139 3.64 2.00 1.25
C GLY A 139 2.89 2.08 2.58
N GLU A 140 2.26 3.22 2.85
CA GLU A 140 1.44 3.39 4.05
C GLU A 140 0.28 2.40 4.10
N THR A 141 -0.42 2.20 2.99
CA THR A 141 -1.51 1.20 2.91
C THR A 141 -0.99 -0.21 3.18
N MET A 142 0.14 -0.59 2.58
CA MET A 142 0.72 -1.91 2.83
C MET A 142 1.16 -2.05 4.29
N LYS A 143 1.80 -1.04 4.87
CA LYS A 143 2.17 -1.03 6.29
C LYS A 143 0.94 -1.25 7.19
N ARG A 144 -0.15 -0.51 6.96
CA ARG A 144 -1.40 -0.65 7.72
C ARG A 144 -2.05 -2.03 7.51
N LEU A 145 -2.01 -2.56 6.30
CA LEU A 145 -2.53 -3.89 6.00
C LEU A 145 -1.73 -4.99 6.74
N TYR A 146 -0.39 -4.91 6.74
CA TYR A 146 0.44 -5.82 7.53
C TYR A 146 0.16 -5.68 9.04
N ALA A 147 0.02 -4.46 9.56
CA ALA A 147 -0.36 -4.22 10.96
C ALA A 147 -1.73 -4.83 11.28
N PHE A 148 -2.71 -4.72 10.38
CA PHE A 148 -4.02 -5.37 10.54
C PHE A 148 -3.90 -6.90 10.68
N PHE A 149 -2.96 -7.52 9.97
CA PHE A 149 -2.66 -8.97 10.10
C PHE A 149 -1.75 -9.30 11.30
N GLY A 150 -1.41 -8.32 12.14
CA GLY A 150 -0.69 -8.53 13.41
C GLY A 150 0.83 -8.52 13.30
N TYR A 151 1.41 -8.05 12.19
CA TYR A 151 2.85 -7.82 12.09
C TYR A 151 3.27 -6.61 12.93
N ASN A 152 4.47 -6.68 13.49
CA ASN A 152 5.19 -5.50 13.95
C ASN A 152 5.72 -4.77 12.70
N THR A 153 5.21 -3.57 12.42
CA THR A 153 5.53 -2.81 11.21
C THR A 153 6.47 -1.65 11.50
N ILE A 154 7.49 -1.48 10.68
CA ILE A 154 8.45 -0.39 10.74
C ILE A 154 8.44 0.29 9.37
N GLY A 155 7.87 1.49 9.29
CA GLY A 155 7.95 2.34 8.11
C GLY A 155 9.19 3.20 8.15
N ASP A 156 10.00 3.16 7.10
CA ASP A 156 11.21 3.96 6.97
C ASP A 156 11.15 4.78 5.68
N VAL A 157 11.35 6.09 5.79
CA VAL A 157 11.29 6.98 4.63
C VAL A 157 12.52 6.88 3.74
N HIS A 158 13.63 6.40 4.26
CA HIS A 158 14.92 6.28 3.61
C HIS A 158 15.32 7.52 2.79
N LEU A 159 15.72 8.57 3.50
CA LEU A 159 16.01 9.89 2.91
C LEU A 159 17.25 9.86 2.01
N GLY A 160 17.16 10.48 0.84
CA GLY A 160 18.31 10.83 0.03
C GLY A 160 18.98 12.09 0.59
N ASP A 161 19.97 11.94 1.47
CA ASP A 161 20.60 13.03 2.22
C ASP A 161 22.13 13.04 2.17
N TRP A 162 22.74 12.12 1.41
CA TRP A 162 24.18 11.88 1.48
C TRP A 162 24.95 11.94 0.16
N GLY A 163 24.23 12.05 -0.94
CA GLY A 163 24.78 12.02 -2.29
C GLY A 163 25.30 13.35 -2.82
N LEU A 164 25.62 13.39 -4.12
CA LEU A 164 26.14 14.54 -4.85
C LEU A 164 25.27 15.80 -4.72
N GLN A 165 23.99 15.66 -4.45
CA GLN A 165 23.09 16.80 -4.23
C GLN A 165 23.56 17.68 -3.07
N MET A 166 24.11 17.10 -2.01
CA MET A 166 24.67 17.86 -0.88
C MET A 166 25.90 18.65 -1.31
N GLY A 167 26.82 18.03 -2.06
CA GLY A 167 27.98 18.71 -2.59
C GLY A 167 27.65 19.84 -3.58
N LEU A 168 26.60 19.68 -4.37
CA LEU A 168 26.10 20.73 -5.27
C LEU A 168 25.62 21.95 -4.49
N ILE A 169 24.84 21.75 -3.43
CA ILE A 169 24.35 22.84 -2.58
C ILE A 169 25.51 23.51 -1.85
N ILE A 170 26.44 22.74 -1.29
CA ILE A 170 27.61 23.27 -0.60
C ILE A 170 28.48 24.12 -1.55
N ALA A 171 28.74 23.63 -2.77
CA ALA A 171 29.55 24.35 -3.76
C ALA A 171 28.88 25.65 -4.22
N GLU A 172 27.56 25.61 -4.49
CA GLU A 172 26.81 26.79 -4.92
C GLU A 172 26.70 27.82 -3.77
N LEU A 173 26.43 27.36 -2.54
CA LEU A 173 26.39 28.23 -1.36
C LEU A 173 27.75 28.91 -1.13
N ARG A 174 28.85 28.16 -1.31
CA ARG A 174 30.21 28.73 -1.20
C ARG A 174 30.47 29.83 -2.22
N ASP A 175 30.04 29.64 -3.46
CA ASP A 175 30.22 30.64 -4.53
C ASP A 175 29.36 31.88 -4.27
N ARG A 176 28.15 31.75 -3.71
CA ARG A 176 27.27 32.87 -3.38
C ARG A 176 27.65 33.59 -2.08
N GLN A 177 28.11 32.85 -1.09
CA GLN A 177 28.41 33.37 0.27
C GLN A 177 29.78 32.87 0.78
N PRO A 178 30.90 33.24 0.13
CA PRO A 178 32.24 32.66 0.42
C PRO A 178 32.75 32.98 1.82
N ASN A 179 32.24 34.00 2.48
CA ASN A 179 32.69 34.46 3.78
C ASN A 179 32.03 33.76 4.97
N LEU A 180 31.15 32.79 4.74
CA LEU A 180 30.54 32.03 5.81
C LEU A 180 31.60 31.17 6.53
N PRO A 181 31.51 31.03 7.87
CA PRO A 181 32.52 30.31 8.68
C PRO A 181 32.62 28.83 8.30
N TYR A 182 31.63 28.26 7.69
CA TYR A 182 31.59 26.86 7.22
C TYR A 182 32.65 26.53 6.17
N PHE A 183 33.13 27.53 5.44
CA PHE A 183 34.11 27.39 4.35
C PHE A 183 35.56 27.63 4.78
N ASP A 184 35.77 28.23 5.94
CA ASP A 184 37.10 28.41 6.52
C ASP A 184 37.60 27.09 7.15
N PRO A 185 38.66 26.45 6.60
CA PRO A 185 39.19 25.21 7.12
C PRO A 185 39.84 25.37 8.52
N ASN A 186 40.18 26.61 8.91
CA ASN A 186 40.80 26.92 10.18
C ASN A 186 39.81 27.36 11.26
N PHE A 187 38.53 27.42 10.94
CA PHE A 187 37.49 27.83 11.90
C PHE A 187 37.35 26.79 13.01
N THR A 188 37.66 27.21 14.24
CA THR A 188 37.60 26.33 15.44
C THR A 188 36.43 26.64 16.37
N GLY A 189 35.71 27.75 16.11
CA GLY A 189 34.55 28.17 16.88
C GLY A 189 33.33 27.26 16.72
N GLU A 190 32.26 27.62 17.42
CA GLU A 190 30.93 27.03 17.20
C GLU A 190 30.28 27.64 15.95
N TYR A 191 29.69 26.82 15.12
CA TYR A 191 28.93 27.29 13.96
C TYR A 191 27.60 27.91 14.41
N PRO A 192 27.08 28.91 13.66
CA PRO A 192 25.77 29.49 13.93
C PRO A 192 24.70 28.41 14.06
N THR A 193 23.79 28.57 15.00
CA THR A 193 22.62 27.68 15.17
C THR A 193 21.54 27.92 14.11
N GLU A 194 21.44 29.17 13.65
CA GLU A 194 20.51 29.54 12.58
C GLU A 194 21.07 29.15 11.21
N PRO A 195 20.26 28.48 10.36
CA PRO A 195 20.64 28.16 8.99
C PRO A 195 21.02 29.41 8.18
N PRO A 196 22.06 29.36 7.33
CA PRO A 196 22.40 30.46 6.42
C PRO A 196 21.45 30.56 5.20
N PHE A 197 20.42 29.76 5.16
CA PHE A 197 19.42 29.66 4.11
C PHE A 197 18.06 29.20 4.65
N THR A 198 17.00 29.54 3.94
CA THR A 198 15.64 29.03 4.14
C THR A 198 15.36 27.85 3.22
N LEU A 199 14.19 27.20 3.36
CA LEU A 199 13.73 26.17 2.44
C LEU A 199 13.59 26.73 1.01
N SER A 200 13.06 27.94 0.86
CA SER A 200 12.94 28.61 -0.44
C SER A 200 14.29 28.85 -1.11
N ASP A 201 15.32 29.20 -0.31
CA ASP A 201 16.69 29.33 -0.83
C ASP A 201 17.23 27.99 -1.33
N LEU A 202 16.99 26.89 -0.62
CA LEU A 202 17.40 25.54 -1.05
C LEU A 202 16.69 25.12 -2.36
N GLU A 203 15.42 25.48 -2.53
CA GLU A 203 14.66 25.24 -3.73
C GLU A 203 15.19 26.00 -4.96
N GLU A 204 15.92 27.09 -4.75
CA GLU A 204 16.63 27.83 -5.81
C GLU A 204 18.08 27.32 -5.99
N LEU A 205 18.81 27.12 -4.90
CA LEU A 205 20.22 26.70 -4.90
C LEU A 205 20.44 25.39 -5.64
N TYR A 206 19.65 24.37 -5.32
CA TYR A 206 19.84 23.04 -5.90
C TYR A 206 19.59 22.99 -7.42
N PRO A 207 18.48 23.51 -7.98
CA PRO A 207 18.30 23.57 -9.44
C PRO A 207 19.36 24.38 -10.15
N ALA A 208 19.77 25.53 -9.59
CA ALA A 208 20.83 26.36 -10.15
C ALA A 208 22.17 25.58 -10.20
N ALA A 209 22.56 24.95 -9.10
CA ALA A 209 23.76 24.12 -9.04
C ALA A 209 23.69 22.93 -10.01
N SER A 210 22.53 22.27 -10.10
CA SER A 210 22.31 21.14 -11.00
C SER A 210 22.36 21.54 -12.49
N ALA A 211 21.88 22.71 -12.84
CA ALA A 211 22.01 23.26 -14.18
C ALA A 211 23.46 23.62 -14.51
N ARG A 212 24.12 24.32 -13.59
CA ARG A 212 25.52 24.75 -13.73
C ARG A 212 26.48 23.57 -13.90
N LYS A 213 26.30 22.51 -13.13
CA LYS A 213 27.10 21.27 -13.26
C LYS A 213 27.16 20.73 -14.69
N LYS A 214 26.13 20.93 -15.50
CA LYS A 214 26.06 20.41 -16.86
C LYS A 214 26.93 21.17 -17.87
N VAL A 215 27.30 22.40 -17.55
CA VAL A 215 28.01 23.33 -18.45
C VAL A 215 29.33 23.86 -17.88
N ASP A 216 29.59 23.65 -16.60
CA ASP A 216 30.80 24.08 -15.88
C ASP A 216 31.45 22.86 -15.19
N GLU A 217 32.44 22.27 -15.87
CA GLU A 217 33.15 21.09 -15.39
C GLU A 217 33.95 21.37 -14.10
N ALA A 218 34.51 22.58 -13.97
CA ALA A 218 35.22 22.99 -12.77
C ALA A 218 34.28 23.08 -11.56
N PHE A 219 33.06 23.56 -11.76
CA PHE A 219 32.02 23.53 -10.72
C PHE A 219 31.59 22.11 -10.38
N ALA A 220 31.41 21.26 -11.38
CA ALA A 220 31.07 19.86 -11.17
C ALA A 220 32.12 19.16 -10.31
N GLN A 221 33.41 19.39 -10.60
CA GLN A 221 34.51 18.82 -9.81
C GLN A 221 34.53 19.35 -8.37
N ARG A 222 34.24 20.65 -8.16
CA ARG A 222 34.12 21.21 -6.80
C ARG A 222 32.98 20.60 -6.02
N ALA A 223 31.84 20.36 -6.67
CA ALA A 223 30.70 19.69 -6.05
C ALA A 223 31.02 18.24 -5.63
N HIS A 224 31.72 17.48 -6.49
CA HIS A 224 32.21 16.15 -6.13
C HIS A 224 33.17 16.18 -4.96
N THR A 225 34.14 17.11 -4.96
CA THR A 225 35.06 17.31 -3.84
C THR A 225 34.33 17.66 -2.55
N ALA A 226 33.33 18.55 -2.62
CA ALA A 226 32.54 18.93 -1.46
C ALA A 226 31.72 17.74 -0.91
N THR A 227 31.19 16.87 -1.77
CA THR A 227 30.53 15.62 -1.35
C THR A 227 31.51 14.72 -0.61
N PHE A 228 32.67 14.49 -1.17
CA PHE A 228 33.71 13.66 -0.55
C PHE A 228 34.15 14.21 0.80
N GLU A 229 34.46 15.53 0.89
CA GLU A 229 34.84 16.17 2.13
C GLU A 229 33.75 16.14 3.22
N LEU A 230 32.48 16.29 2.83
CA LEU A 230 31.32 16.09 3.71
C LEU A 230 31.33 14.67 4.31
N GLN A 231 31.49 13.66 3.46
CA GLN A 231 31.52 12.24 3.86
C GLN A 231 32.74 11.93 4.73
N GLN A 232 33.88 12.57 4.47
CA GLN A 232 35.08 12.48 5.34
C GLN A 232 34.95 13.26 6.65
N GLY A 233 33.80 13.90 6.92
CA GLY A 233 33.55 14.55 8.21
C GLY A 233 34.05 15.99 8.34
N ARG A 234 34.30 16.71 7.25
CA ARG A 234 34.67 18.13 7.30
C ARG A 234 33.62 18.92 8.08
N ARG A 235 34.04 19.49 9.23
CA ARG A 235 33.17 20.11 10.24
C ARG A 235 32.20 21.14 9.65
N GLY A 236 32.68 22.08 8.82
CA GLY A 236 31.82 23.11 8.22
C GLY A 236 30.77 22.53 7.27
N TYR A 237 31.13 21.50 6.50
CA TYR A 237 30.20 20.86 5.57
C TYR A 237 29.18 20.00 6.31
N ARG A 238 29.58 19.33 7.40
CA ARG A 238 28.65 18.63 8.30
C ARG A 238 27.68 19.60 8.96
N ALA A 239 28.12 20.81 9.33
CA ALA A 239 27.25 21.84 9.88
C ALA A 239 26.22 22.34 8.82
N ILE A 240 26.64 22.56 7.57
CA ILE A 240 25.73 22.90 6.47
C ILE A 240 24.72 21.75 6.24
N TRP A 241 25.18 20.50 6.18
CA TRP A 241 24.32 19.33 6.04
C TRP A 241 23.28 19.26 7.16
N GLN A 242 23.67 19.48 8.41
CA GLN A 242 22.73 19.53 9.53
C GLN A 242 21.69 20.64 9.38
N HIS A 243 22.08 21.81 8.87
CA HIS A 243 21.14 22.89 8.56
C HIS A 243 20.16 22.49 7.45
N ILE A 244 20.64 21.81 6.39
CA ILE A 244 19.77 21.28 5.33
C ILE A 244 18.75 20.32 5.92
N MET A 245 19.15 19.40 6.81
CA MET A 245 18.24 18.48 7.49
C MET A 245 17.21 19.24 8.35
N ASN A 246 17.66 20.20 9.15
CA ASN A 246 16.80 20.98 10.05
C ASN A 246 15.73 21.80 9.29
N VAL A 247 16.06 22.27 8.10
CA VAL A 247 15.11 23.04 7.25
C VAL A 247 14.19 22.13 6.46
N SER A 248 14.68 20.98 5.98
CA SER A 248 13.92 20.10 5.09
C SER A 248 12.96 19.17 5.83
N LEU A 249 13.36 18.58 6.95
CA LEU A 249 12.55 17.56 7.63
C LEU A 249 11.20 18.06 8.12
N PRO A 250 11.04 19.26 8.70
CA PRO A 250 9.74 19.76 9.12
C PRO A 250 8.75 19.88 7.96
N ASP A 251 9.21 20.32 6.80
CA ASP A 251 8.35 20.46 5.61
C ASP A 251 7.95 19.10 5.03
N LEU A 252 8.90 18.16 4.92
CA LEU A 252 8.61 16.80 4.48
C LEU A 252 7.57 16.14 5.42
N ARG A 253 7.74 16.27 6.73
CA ARG A 253 6.77 15.75 7.73
C ARG A 253 5.40 16.37 7.54
N ARG A 254 5.31 17.69 7.43
CA ARG A 254 4.06 18.41 7.21
C ARG A 254 3.28 17.90 6.01
N ILE A 255 3.98 17.65 4.87
CA ILE A 255 3.32 17.16 3.65
C ILE A 255 2.87 15.70 3.82
N TYR A 256 3.70 14.82 4.38
CA TYR A 256 3.31 13.44 4.65
C TYR A 256 2.17 13.34 5.67
N ASP A 257 2.19 14.15 6.73
CA ASP A 257 1.10 14.21 7.70
C ASP A 257 -0.22 14.65 7.06
N SER A 258 -0.18 15.60 6.10
CA SER A 258 -1.38 16.00 5.35
C SER A 258 -1.97 14.89 4.48
N LEU A 259 -1.16 13.87 4.17
CA LEU A 259 -1.57 12.65 3.47
C LEU A 259 -1.92 11.51 4.43
N ASP A 260 -1.90 11.70 5.74
CA ASP A 260 -2.03 10.63 6.74
C ASP A 260 -1.05 9.47 6.44
N VAL A 261 0.24 9.84 6.23
CA VAL A 261 1.37 8.95 6.00
C VAL A 261 2.39 9.14 7.10
N HIS A 262 2.68 8.09 7.86
CA HIS A 262 3.48 8.16 9.08
C HIS A 262 4.63 7.15 9.04
N PHE A 263 5.83 7.62 9.34
CA PHE A 263 7.04 6.80 9.41
C PHE A 263 7.50 6.65 10.86
N GLU A 264 7.81 5.43 11.27
CA GLU A 264 8.44 5.13 12.55
C GLU A 264 9.92 5.53 12.54
N LYS A 265 10.54 5.50 11.34
CA LYS A 265 11.95 5.85 11.13
C LYS A 265 12.09 6.91 10.05
N TRP A 266 12.95 7.87 10.34
CA TRP A 266 13.36 8.95 9.44
C TRP A 266 14.87 8.85 9.23
N LEU A 267 15.32 7.67 8.78
CA LEU A 267 16.72 7.40 8.48
C LEU A 267 17.03 7.80 7.04
N GLY A 268 18.30 7.94 6.74
CA GLY A 268 18.78 8.30 5.41
C GLY A 268 20.00 7.49 4.99
N GLU A 269 20.49 7.79 3.80
CA GLU A 269 21.74 7.24 3.28
C GLU A 269 22.91 7.50 4.24
N SER A 270 22.89 8.65 4.95
CA SER A 270 23.93 9.03 5.93
C SER A 270 24.00 8.11 7.14
N ASP A 271 22.86 7.50 7.54
CA ASP A 271 22.81 6.59 8.68
C ASP A 271 23.42 5.22 8.36
N ALA A 272 23.40 4.81 7.10
CA ALA A 272 23.99 3.56 6.63
C ALA A 272 25.48 3.70 6.23
N ASP A 273 25.96 4.93 5.99
CA ASP A 273 27.32 5.21 5.56
C ASP A 273 28.42 4.60 6.46
N PRO A 274 28.30 4.61 7.82
CA PRO A 274 29.28 3.98 8.70
C PRO A 274 29.46 2.48 8.50
N ASP A 275 28.45 1.77 7.99
CA ASP A 275 28.51 0.32 7.75
C ASP A 275 29.23 -0.02 6.43
N ILE A 276 29.34 0.92 5.48
CA ILE A 276 29.88 0.70 4.13
C ILE A 276 31.33 0.19 4.16
N PRO A 277 32.29 0.79 4.87
CA PRO A 277 33.69 0.37 4.81
C PRO A 277 33.91 -1.08 5.23
N ALA A 278 33.31 -1.48 6.35
CA ALA A 278 33.40 -2.85 6.87
C ALA A 278 32.73 -3.86 5.93
N MET A 279 31.52 -3.54 5.44
CA MET A 279 30.78 -4.36 4.50
C MET A 279 31.56 -4.58 3.19
N VAL A 280 32.12 -3.51 2.61
CA VAL A 280 32.88 -3.59 1.36
C VAL A 280 34.17 -4.40 1.55
N ALA A 281 34.87 -4.22 2.69
CA ALA A 281 36.07 -4.99 3.00
C ALA A 281 35.76 -6.48 3.13
N GLU A 282 34.71 -6.85 3.84
CA GLU A 282 34.27 -8.23 3.99
C GLU A 282 33.90 -8.88 2.64
N MET A 283 33.16 -8.16 1.78
CA MET A 283 32.77 -8.67 0.46
C MET A 283 33.97 -8.92 -0.45
N LYS A 284 35.03 -8.11 -0.35
CA LYS A 284 36.28 -8.30 -1.09
C LYS A 284 37.07 -9.48 -0.52
N GLU A 285 37.21 -9.56 0.79
CA GLU A 285 37.96 -10.63 1.47
C GLU A 285 37.35 -12.00 1.21
N LYS A 286 36.04 -12.11 1.28
CA LYS A 286 35.32 -13.36 1.02
C LYS A 286 35.17 -13.70 -0.48
N GLY A 287 35.66 -12.83 -1.38
CA GLY A 287 35.61 -13.04 -2.81
C GLY A 287 34.20 -12.90 -3.44
N TYR A 288 33.24 -12.31 -2.75
CA TYR A 288 31.94 -11.99 -3.31
C TYR A 288 32.03 -10.85 -4.33
N ALA A 289 32.84 -9.83 -4.02
CA ALA A 289 33.14 -8.75 -4.93
C ALA A 289 34.41 -9.04 -5.72
N VAL A 290 34.35 -8.84 -7.05
CA VAL A 290 35.46 -9.02 -7.98
C VAL A 290 35.75 -7.72 -8.72
N LEU A 291 37.02 -7.55 -9.15
CA LEU A 291 37.42 -6.39 -9.93
C LEU A 291 37.03 -6.59 -11.40
N SER A 292 36.26 -5.65 -11.97
CA SER A 292 35.89 -5.61 -13.37
C SER A 292 35.95 -4.19 -13.90
N ASP A 293 36.71 -3.94 -14.95
CA ASP A 293 36.89 -2.63 -15.58
C ASP A 293 37.22 -1.50 -14.58
N GLY A 294 38.03 -1.83 -13.57
CA GLY A 294 38.43 -0.90 -12.50
C GLY A 294 37.40 -0.71 -11.38
N ALA A 295 36.19 -1.23 -11.51
CA ALA A 295 35.15 -1.20 -10.50
C ALA A 295 35.08 -2.51 -9.71
N TRP A 296 34.68 -2.47 -8.45
CA TRP A 296 34.33 -3.66 -7.68
C TRP A 296 32.86 -4.00 -7.90
N VAL A 297 32.60 -5.20 -8.36
CA VAL A 297 31.25 -5.65 -8.71
C VAL A 297 30.93 -7.00 -8.07
N ILE A 298 29.68 -7.25 -7.78
CA ILE A 298 29.16 -8.54 -7.32
C ILE A 298 28.43 -9.20 -8.50
N PRO A 299 28.92 -10.31 -9.05
CA PRO A 299 28.22 -11.07 -10.07
C PRO A 299 26.92 -11.66 -9.51
N VAL A 300 25.78 -11.31 -10.10
CA VAL A 300 24.44 -11.68 -9.63
C VAL A 300 23.61 -12.43 -10.68
N ALA A 301 24.21 -12.74 -11.85
CA ALA A 301 23.55 -13.53 -12.87
C ALA A 301 23.27 -14.95 -12.40
N GLU A 302 22.10 -15.49 -12.76
CA GLU A 302 21.65 -16.85 -12.47
C GLU A 302 21.43 -17.64 -13.76
N GLU A 303 21.60 -18.96 -13.72
CA GLU A 303 21.39 -19.83 -14.89
C GLU A 303 19.95 -19.79 -15.42
N THR A 304 18.99 -19.43 -14.56
CA THR A 304 17.56 -19.32 -14.89
C THR A 304 17.18 -18.01 -15.57
N ASP A 305 18.11 -17.08 -15.70
CA ASP A 305 17.85 -15.77 -16.27
C ASP A 305 17.51 -15.84 -17.76
N LYS A 306 16.32 -15.34 -18.12
CA LYS A 306 15.91 -15.20 -19.53
C LYS A 306 16.69 -14.13 -20.29
N LYS A 307 17.22 -13.14 -19.57
CA LYS A 307 18.08 -12.06 -20.06
C LYS A 307 19.22 -11.90 -19.08
N ALA A 308 20.41 -11.63 -19.60
CA ALA A 308 21.60 -11.40 -18.77
C ALA A 308 21.34 -10.26 -17.78
N VAL A 309 21.46 -10.56 -16.49
CA VAL A 309 21.41 -9.55 -15.41
C VAL A 309 22.83 -9.04 -15.19
N PRO A 310 23.07 -7.72 -15.37
CA PRO A 310 24.39 -7.14 -15.15
C PRO A 310 24.84 -7.32 -13.69
N PRO A 311 26.15 -7.35 -13.41
CA PRO A 311 26.65 -7.41 -12.05
C PRO A 311 26.23 -6.18 -11.25
N CYS A 312 26.02 -6.36 -9.94
CA CYS A 312 25.78 -5.25 -9.02
C CYS A 312 27.09 -4.52 -8.76
N ILE A 313 27.15 -3.23 -9.12
CA ILE A 313 28.35 -2.42 -8.84
C ILE A 313 28.36 -2.10 -7.34
N LEU A 314 29.46 -2.42 -6.67
CA LEU A 314 29.66 -2.15 -5.26
C LEU A 314 30.48 -0.88 -5.03
N VAL A 315 31.56 -0.69 -5.80
CA VAL A 315 32.44 0.50 -5.73
C VAL A 315 32.87 0.86 -7.13
N LYS A 316 32.73 2.11 -7.53
CA LYS A 316 33.17 2.61 -8.82
C LYS A 316 34.69 2.58 -8.98
N SER A 317 35.17 2.74 -10.20
CA SER A 317 36.61 2.83 -10.52
C SER A 317 37.31 4.03 -9.87
N ASP A 318 36.58 5.10 -9.55
CA ASP A 318 37.09 6.25 -8.82
C ASP A 318 37.08 6.07 -7.27
N GLY A 319 36.68 4.89 -6.79
CA GLY A 319 36.59 4.57 -5.36
C GLY A 319 35.31 5.04 -4.68
N SER A 320 34.38 5.68 -5.39
CA SER A 320 33.14 6.18 -4.80
C SER A 320 32.06 5.09 -4.67
N SER A 321 31.24 5.19 -3.62
CA SER A 321 30.03 4.38 -3.43
C SER A 321 28.92 4.84 -4.39
N ILE A 322 27.97 3.94 -4.64
CA ILE A 322 26.76 4.21 -5.43
C ILE A 322 25.53 3.80 -4.65
N TYR A 323 24.34 4.03 -5.21
CA TYR A 323 23.06 3.65 -4.56
C TYR A 323 23.02 2.18 -4.12
N ALA A 324 23.51 1.24 -4.94
CA ALA A 324 23.56 -0.17 -4.56
C ALA A 324 24.41 -0.43 -3.30
N THR A 325 25.51 0.31 -3.13
CA THR A 325 26.36 0.21 -1.92
C THR A 325 25.59 0.66 -0.68
N THR A 326 24.90 1.79 -0.79
CA THR A 326 24.11 2.36 0.31
C THR A 326 22.93 1.45 0.65
N ASP A 327 22.21 0.93 -0.37
CA ASP A 327 21.10 0.00 -0.16
C ASP A 327 21.54 -1.29 0.55
N LEU A 328 22.68 -1.87 0.16
CA LEU A 328 23.26 -3.04 0.83
C LEU A 328 23.63 -2.73 2.29
N ALA A 329 24.24 -1.56 2.55
CA ALA A 329 24.58 -1.12 3.90
C ALA A 329 23.31 -0.87 4.74
N THR A 330 22.26 -0.31 4.15
CA THR A 330 20.95 -0.17 4.80
C THR A 330 20.34 -1.52 5.16
N MET A 331 20.50 -2.55 4.30
CA MET A 331 20.07 -3.91 4.65
C MET A 331 20.88 -4.50 5.80
N VAL A 332 22.20 -4.24 5.86
CA VAL A 332 23.04 -4.64 7.01
C VAL A 332 22.52 -3.99 8.29
N GLN A 333 22.26 -2.69 8.26
CA GLN A 333 21.71 -1.93 9.40
C GLN A 333 20.35 -2.52 9.84
N ARG A 334 19.42 -2.72 8.91
CA ARG A 334 18.08 -3.24 9.18
C ARG A 334 18.12 -4.66 9.76
N MET A 335 18.98 -5.53 9.24
CA MET A 335 19.16 -6.87 9.78
C MET A 335 19.77 -6.87 11.19
N ARG A 336 20.74 -5.99 11.45
CA ARG A 336 21.34 -5.84 12.76
C ARG A 336 20.36 -5.29 13.81
N ASP A 337 19.58 -4.26 13.45
CA ASP A 337 18.82 -3.47 14.41
C ASP A 337 17.41 -4.04 14.64
N TRP A 338 16.81 -4.68 13.62
CA TRP A 338 15.38 -5.08 13.66
C TRP A 338 15.11 -6.54 13.34
N HIS A 339 16.05 -7.27 12.76
CA HIS A 339 15.88 -8.68 12.36
C HIS A 339 14.54 -8.97 11.66
N PRO A 340 14.19 -8.24 10.58
CA PRO A 340 12.88 -8.36 9.97
C PRO A 340 12.67 -9.72 9.28
N ASP A 341 11.42 -10.23 9.34
CA ASP A 341 10.99 -11.38 8.54
C ASP A 341 10.75 -11.01 7.09
N LYS A 342 10.52 -9.71 6.82
CA LYS A 342 10.32 -9.19 5.47
C LYS A 342 10.78 -7.73 5.36
N MET A 343 11.39 -7.40 4.23
CA MET A 343 11.64 -6.02 3.80
C MET A 343 10.88 -5.77 2.49
N LEU A 344 10.04 -4.74 2.49
CA LEU A 344 9.22 -4.33 1.36
C LEU A 344 9.66 -2.95 0.90
N TYR A 345 10.05 -2.83 -0.37
CA TYR A 345 10.49 -1.58 -0.98
C TYR A 345 9.45 -1.09 -1.98
N VAL A 346 8.99 0.14 -1.82
CA VAL A 346 7.96 0.75 -2.67
C VAL A 346 8.56 1.91 -3.45
N THR A 347 8.97 1.66 -4.68
CA THR A 347 9.62 2.64 -5.54
C THR A 347 9.11 2.57 -6.98
N ASP A 348 9.59 3.45 -7.85
CA ASP A 348 9.23 3.45 -9.27
C ASP A 348 9.63 2.12 -9.96
N LYS A 349 8.75 1.58 -10.79
CA LYS A 349 8.99 0.32 -11.54
C LYS A 349 10.26 0.33 -12.41
N ARG A 350 10.77 1.52 -12.77
CA ARG A 350 12.04 1.67 -13.49
C ARG A 350 13.24 1.22 -12.67
N GLN A 351 13.10 1.11 -11.36
CA GLN A 351 14.15 0.62 -10.46
C GLN A 351 14.13 -0.90 -10.26
N ALA A 352 13.27 -1.64 -10.96
CA ALA A 352 13.12 -3.09 -10.78
C ALA A 352 14.44 -3.85 -10.96
N LEU A 353 15.22 -3.53 -12.01
CA LEU A 353 16.52 -4.15 -12.23
C LEU A 353 17.52 -3.86 -11.11
N HIS A 354 17.51 -2.62 -10.59
CA HIS A 354 18.36 -2.23 -9.46
C HIS A 354 18.05 -3.08 -8.22
N PHE A 355 16.77 -3.20 -7.84
CA PHE A 355 16.39 -4.02 -6.69
C PHE A 355 16.63 -5.52 -6.92
N GLU A 356 16.46 -6.01 -8.14
CA GLU A 356 16.85 -7.39 -8.48
C GLU A 356 18.34 -7.63 -8.23
N GLN A 357 19.20 -6.72 -8.67
CA GLN A 357 20.64 -6.79 -8.44
C GLN A 357 20.99 -6.71 -6.95
N VAL A 358 20.43 -5.76 -6.22
CA VAL A 358 20.66 -5.56 -4.79
C VAL A 358 20.19 -6.76 -3.96
N PHE A 359 19.00 -7.29 -4.24
CA PHE A 359 18.47 -8.47 -3.52
C PHE A 359 19.33 -9.71 -3.74
N ARG A 360 19.73 -9.98 -4.97
CA ARG A 360 20.62 -11.09 -5.29
C ARG A 360 22.01 -10.93 -4.65
N ALA A 361 22.56 -9.71 -4.66
CA ALA A 361 23.81 -9.41 -3.99
C ALA A 361 23.70 -9.60 -2.47
N ALA A 362 22.63 -9.11 -1.85
CA ALA A 362 22.40 -9.27 -0.41
C ALA A 362 22.29 -10.75 0.01
N ARG A 363 21.62 -11.59 -0.80
CA ARG A 363 21.56 -13.04 -0.58
C ARG A 363 22.93 -13.70 -0.71
N LYS A 364 23.59 -13.43 -1.83
CA LYS A 364 24.92 -14.01 -2.14
C LYS A 364 25.96 -13.69 -1.10
N CYS A 365 25.94 -12.46 -0.58
CA CYS A 365 26.89 -11.99 0.45
C CYS A 365 26.48 -12.40 1.86
N GLY A 366 25.34 -13.04 2.06
CA GLY A 366 24.86 -13.47 3.37
C GLY A 366 24.39 -12.31 4.26
N ILE A 367 24.11 -11.12 3.69
CA ILE A 367 23.56 -9.97 4.43
C ILE A 367 22.15 -10.28 4.89
N VAL A 368 21.33 -10.85 3.99
CA VAL A 368 19.94 -11.19 4.27
C VAL A 368 19.76 -12.70 4.14
N PRO A 369 19.36 -13.42 5.20
CA PRO A 369 19.15 -14.86 5.17
C PRO A 369 17.89 -15.22 4.35
N ASP A 370 17.83 -16.43 3.82
CA ASP A 370 16.69 -16.89 3.00
C ASP A 370 15.35 -16.87 3.74
N THR A 371 15.39 -16.88 5.07
CA THR A 371 14.21 -16.78 5.93
C THR A 371 13.55 -15.40 5.94
N THR A 372 14.29 -14.35 5.56
CA THR A 372 13.75 -12.98 5.43
C THR A 372 13.29 -12.73 4.00
N ALA A 373 12.03 -12.44 3.78
CA ALA A 373 11.51 -12.13 2.45
C ALA A 373 11.96 -10.73 1.97
N LEU A 374 12.37 -10.63 0.70
CA LEU A 374 12.65 -9.35 0.03
C LEU A 374 11.65 -9.15 -1.10
N GLU A 375 10.99 -8.01 -1.13
CA GLU A 375 10.00 -7.69 -2.15
C GLU A 375 10.11 -6.24 -2.61
N HIS A 376 9.98 -6.02 -3.92
CA HIS A 376 9.90 -4.70 -4.54
C HIS A 376 8.55 -4.50 -5.19
N ILE A 377 7.78 -3.50 -4.73
CA ILE A 377 6.58 -3.00 -5.41
C ILE A 377 7.02 -1.87 -6.34
N GLY A 378 7.21 -2.20 -7.61
CA GLY A 378 7.51 -1.22 -8.64
C GLY A 378 6.24 -0.51 -9.10
N HIS A 379 5.98 0.71 -8.59
CA HIS A 379 4.77 1.44 -8.99
C HIS A 379 4.90 2.11 -10.35
N GLY A 380 3.76 2.22 -11.06
CA GLY A 380 3.65 2.96 -12.30
C GLY A 380 3.57 4.48 -12.10
N THR A 381 3.46 5.21 -13.19
CA THR A 381 3.45 6.66 -13.22
C THR A 381 2.02 7.22 -13.17
N MET A 382 1.82 8.31 -12.43
CA MET A 382 0.63 9.15 -12.52
C MET A 382 0.85 10.20 -13.61
N ASN A 383 -0.02 10.23 -14.61
CA ASN A 383 0.02 11.13 -15.75
C ASN A 383 -1.12 12.16 -15.69
N GLY A 384 -0.99 13.25 -16.45
CA GLY A 384 -2.07 14.19 -16.66
C GLY A 384 -3.22 13.63 -17.53
N LYS A 385 -4.29 14.40 -17.71
CA LYS A 385 -5.44 14.02 -18.56
C LYS A 385 -5.04 13.68 -20.00
N ASP A 386 -3.95 14.26 -20.50
CA ASP A 386 -3.40 14.04 -21.84
C ASP A 386 -2.51 12.78 -21.95
N GLY A 387 -2.39 12.01 -20.87
CA GLY A 387 -1.56 10.81 -20.81
C GLY A 387 -0.05 11.09 -20.71
N LYS A 388 0.35 12.35 -20.56
CA LYS A 388 1.75 12.75 -20.40
C LYS A 388 2.09 12.99 -18.93
N PRO A 389 3.37 12.86 -18.52
CA PRO A 389 3.79 13.25 -17.19
C PRO A 389 3.40 14.67 -16.87
N PHE A 390 2.94 14.93 -15.65
CA PHE A 390 2.60 16.28 -15.20
C PHE A 390 3.80 17.22 -15.34
N LYS A 391 3.54 18.38 -15.93
CA LYS A 391 4.50 19.48 -16.00
C LYS A 391 3.82 20.76 -15.53
N THR A 392 4.54 21.62 -14.85
CA THR A 392 4.12 23.00 -14.63
C THR A 392 4.08 23.74 -15.97
N ARG A 393 3.39 24.89 -16.03
CA ARG A 393 3.36 25.76 -17.22
C ARG A 393 4.77 26.14 -17.70
N ASP A 394 5.71 26.23 -16.76
CA ASP A 394 7.12 26.56 -17.01
C ASP A 394 8.01 25.32 -17.28
N GLY A 395 7.42 24.13 -17.46
CA GLY A 395 8.13 22.90 -17.81
C GLY A 395 8.70 22.10 -16.64
N GLY A 396 8.51 22.53 -15.38
CA GLY A 396 8.92 21.82 -14.17
C GLY A 396 7.99 20.67 -13.79
N VAL A 397 8.36 19.91 -12.75
CA VAL A 397 7.50 18.87 -12.16
C VAL A 397 6.54 19.51 -11.17
N LEU A 398 5.26 19.13 -11.20
CA LEU A 398 4.24 19.64 -10.28
C LEU A 398 4.56 19.25 -8.83
N ARG A 399 4.53 20.20 -7.91
CA ARG A 399 4.70 19.97 -6.47
C ARG A 399 3.52 19.18 -5.93
N LEU A 400 3.82 18.25 -5.00
CA LEU A 400 2.79 17.46 -4.34
C LEU A 400 1.84 18.34 -3.51
N GLU A 401 2.38 19.33 -2.82
CA GLU A 401 1.60 20.30 -2.05
C GLU A 401 0.58 21.05 -2.92
N THR A 402 0.97 21.47 -4.13
CA THR A 402 0.06 22.13 -5.07
C THR A 402 -1.10 21.20 -5.47
N LEU A 403 -0.82 19.93 -5.75
CA LEU A 403 -1.86 18.94 -6.07
C LEU A 403 -2.86 18.77 -4.92
N ILE A 404 -2.34 18.67 -3.67
CA ILE A 404 -3.18 18.55 -2.46
C ILE A 404 -4.04 19.82 -2.29
N ALA A 405 -3.44 21.01 -2.45
CA ALA A 405 -4.15 22.28 -2.34
C ALA A 405 -5.24 22.43 -3.40
N ASP A 406 -4.97 22.08 -4.65
CA ASP A 406 -5.93 22.14 -5.77
C ASP A 406 -7.12 21.20 -5.51
N MET A 407 -6.86 19.96 -5.06
CA MET A 407 -7.91 19.01 -4.70
C MET A 407 -8.75 19.53 -3.53
N THR A 408 -8.11 20.06 -2.51
CA THR A 408 -8.78 20.62 -1.32
C THR A 408 -9.66 21.81 -1.70
N ALA A 409 -9.15 22.74 -2.52
CA ALA A 409 -9.90 23.90 -2.99
C ALA A 409 -11.13 23.49 -3.82
N PHE A 410 -10.95 22.51 -4.73
CA PHE A 410 -12.04 22.00 -5.56
C PHE A 410 -13.15 21.32 -4.71
N VAL A 411 -12.77 20.48 -3.77
CA VAL A 411 -13.72 19.81 -2.85
C VAL A 411 -14.41 20.85 -1.98
N ARG A 412 -13.67 21.84 -1.44
CA ARG A 412 -14.23 22.90 -0.60
C ARG A 412 -15.34 23.69 -1.34
N ALA A 413 -15.10 24.03 -2.61
CA ALA A 413 -16.10 24.73 -3.41
C ALA A 413 -17.41 23.92 -3.48
N LYS A 414 -17.32 22.61 -3.71
CA LYS A 414 -18.50 21.71 -3.73
C LYS A 414 -19.19 21.58 -2.37
N VAL A 415 -18.43 21.45 -1.29
CA VAL A 415 -18.96 21.34 0.09
C VAL A 415 -19.75 22.59 0.45
N VAL A 416 -19.22 23.77 0.13
CA VAL A 416 -19.86 25.06 0.42
C VAL A 416 -21.07 25.29 -0.48
N GLU A 417 -20.94 25.06 -1.79
CA GLU A 417 -22.02 25.28 -2.77
C GLU A 417 -23.25 24.42 -2.45
N ASN A 418 -23.03 23.14 -2.12
CA ASN A 418 -24.12 22.20 -1.85
C ASN A 418 -24.58 22.23 -0.37
N LYS A 419 -24.01 23.10 0.48
CA LYS A 419 -24.34 23.22 1.92
C LYS A 419 -24.34 21.87 2.62
N ILE A 420 -23.32 21.08 2.35
CA ILE A 420 -23.20 19.68 2.81
C ILE A 420 -23.17 19.62 4.35
N VAL A 421 -22.47 20.55 4.99
CA VAL A 421 -22.34 20.65 6.46
C VAL A 421 -22.43 22.09 6.93
N ASP A 422 -22.55 22.29 8.24
CA ASP A 422 -22.51 23.59 8.87
C ASP A 422 -21.13 24.26 8.69
N ALA A 423 -21.10 25.61 8.76
CA ALA A 423 -19.87 26.38 8.51
C ALA A 423 -18.68 25.96 9.39
N SER A 424 -18.91 25.51 10.60
CA SER A 424 -17.89 25.03 11.54
C SER A 424 -17.29 23.67 11.18
N GLU A 425 -17.97 22.89 10.35
CA GLU A 425 -17.56 21.53 9.95
C GLU A 425 -16.93 21.50 8.54
N VAL A 426 -16.99 22.64 7.79
CA VAL A 426 -16.53 22.71 6.38
C VAL A 426 -15.07 22.31 6.23
N ASP A 427 -14.17 22.78 7.11
CA ASP A 427 -12.74 22.55 6.96
C ASP A 427 -12.37 21.07 7.19
N ASP A 428 -12.88 20.46 8.26
CA ASP A 428 -12.66 19.03 8.56
C ASP A 428 -13.25 18.12 7.47
N THR A 429 -14.51 18.39 7.10
CA THR A 429 -15.18 17.60 6.05
C THR A 429 -14.47 17.73 4.71
N THR A 430 -14.04 18.94 4.33
CA THR A 430 -13.27 19.17 3.10
C THR A 430 -11.96 18.39 3.10
N ALA A 431 -11.20 18.44 4.19
CA ALA A 431 -9.93 17.74 4.31
C ALA A 431 -10.10 16.21 4.15
N LYS A 432 -11.09 15.64 4.82
CA LYS A 432 -11.38 14.19 4.73
C LYS A 432 -11.82 13.77 3.33
N ILE A 433 -12.70 14.53 2.69
CA ILE A 433 -13.15 14.22 1.32
C ILE A 433 -12.02 14.38 0.31
N ALA A 434 -11.20 15.43 0.41
CA ALA A 434 -10.08 15.67 -0.49
C ALA A 434 -9.02 14.57 -0.36
N LEU A 435 -8.69 14.17 0.87
CA LEU A 435 -7.77 13.07 1.14
C LEU A 435 -8.29 11.74 0.58
N ALA A 436 -9.58 11.42 0.81
CA ALA A 436 -10.20 10.23 0.26
C ALA A 436 -10.21 10.24 -1.27
N ALA A 437 -10.49 11.39 -1.91
CA ALA A 437 -10.46 11.52 -3.36
C ALA A 437 -9.07 11.21 -3.94
N LEU A 438 -8.01 11.77 -3.34
CA LEU A 438 -6.62 11.52 -3.75
C LEU A 438 -6.20 10.07 -3.52
N LYS A 439 -6.33 9.57 -2.30
CA LYS A 439 -5.85 8.23 -1.93
C LYS A 439 -6.63 7.13 -2.63
N TYR A 440 -7.94 7.16 -2.57
CA TYR A 440 -8.77 6.17 -3.23
C TYR A 440 -8.61 6.20 -4.75
N GLY A 441 -8.54 7.40 -5.34
CA GLY A 441 -8.36 7.59 -6.77
C GLY A 441 -7.06 6.95 -7.29
N ASP A 442 -5.96 7.04 -6.54
CA ASP A 442 -4.70 6.36 -6.85
C ASP A 442 -4.77 4.86 -6.54
N LEU A 443 -5.11 4.49 -5.29
CA LEU A 443 -5.08 3.12 -4.78
C LEU A 443 -6.07 2.19 -5.49
N SER A 444 -7.10 2.71 -6.14
CA SER A 444 -8.03 1.91 -6.97
C SER A 444 -7.39 1.41 -8.27
N ASN A 445 -6.24 1.95 -8.65
CA ASN A 445 -5.46 1.45 -9.78
C ASN A 445 -4.45 0.39 -9.32
N GLN A 446 -4.22 -0.60 -10.18
CA GLN A 446 -3.19 -1.59 -9.92
C GLN A 446 -1.82 -0.90 -9.72
N PRO A 447 -1.05 -1.20 -8.66
CA PRO A 447 0.18 -0.50 -8.34
C PRO A 447 1.16 -0.37 -9.51
N THR A 448 1.39 -1.45 -10.26
CA THR A 448 2.36 -1.49 -11.38
C THR A 448 1.91 -0.78 -12.65
N LYS A 449 0.64 -0.37 -12.74
CA LYS A 449 0.08 0.30 -13.93
C LYS A 449 0.22 1.82 -13.85
N ASP A 450 0.48 2.43 -15.01
CA ASP A 450 0.33 3.87 -15.18
C ASP A 450 -1.15 4.21 -15.26
N TYR A 451 -1.53 5.40 -14.80
CA TYR A 451 -2.89 5.90 -14.91
C TYR A 451 -2.93 7.41 -15.16
N ASN A 452 -4.07 7.90 -15.64
CA ASN A 452 -4.30 9.32 -15.85
C ASN A 452 -5.10 9.91 -14.69
N PHE A 453 -4.53 10.93 -14.06
CA PHE A 453 -5.18 11.70 -13.00
C PHE A 453 -6.20 12.66 -13.60
N ASP A 454 -7.38 12.68 -13.01
CA ASP A 454 -8.46 13.63 -13.31
C ASP A 454 -9.09 14.08 -12.00
N LEU A 455 -8.88 15.33 -11.65
CA LEU A 455 -9.32 15.93 -10.39
C LEU A 455 -10.85 15.87 -10.25
N GLU A 456 -11.61 16.20 -11.32
CA GLU A 456 -13.07 16.19 -11.31
C GLU A 456 -13.62 14.77 -11.11
N ARG A 457 -13.02 13.79 -11.79
CA ARG A 457 -13.39 12.39 -11.68
C ARG A 457 -13.10 11.86 -10.28
N PHE A 458 -11.94 12.16 -9.71
CA PHE A 458 -11.55 11.68 -8.38
C PHE A 458 -12.42 12.27 -7.27
N ALA A 459 -12.82 13.54 -7.41
CA ALA A 459 -13.69 14.24 -6.48
C ALA A 459 -15.19 14.09 -6.76
N ALA A 460 -15.59 13.17 -7.67
CA ALA A 460 -16.99 12.90 -7.94
C ALA A 460 -17.63 12.10 -6.79
N PHE A 461 -18.90 12.41 -6.47
CA PHE A 461 -19.68 11.72 -5.45
C PHE A 461 -20.42 10.48 -6.00
N GLU A 462 -20.17 10.14 -7.24
CA GLU A 462 -20.74 9.00 -7.93
C GLU A 462 -19.62 8.17 -8.60
N GLY A 463 -19.91 6.90 -8.84
CA GLY A 463 -18.96 5.98 -9.45
C GLY A 463 -17.92 5.44 -8.45
N ASN A 464 -16.85 4.88 -8.98
CA ASN A 464 -15.78 4.26 -8.17
C ASN A 464 -14.79 5.32 -7.64
N THR A 465 -15.18 6.04 -6.57
CA THR A 465 -14.45 7.18 -6.02
C THR A 465 -14.44 7.15 -4.49
N GLY A 466 -13.42 7.81 -3.89
CA GLY A 466 -13.35 7.98 -2.43
C GLY A 466 -14.58 8.69 -1.85
N PRO A 467 -15.02 9.85 -2.40
CA PRO A 467 -16.20 10.52 -1.92
C PRO A 467 -17.49 9.67 -1.96
N TYR A 468 -17.67 8.80 -2.96
CA TYR A 468 -18.79 7.86 -3.00
C TYR A 468 -18.78 6.87 -1.83
N ILE A 469 -17.60 6.33 -1.49
CA ILE A 469 -17.44 5.43 -0.33
C ILE A 469 -17.77 6.17 0.97
N LEU A 470 -17.23 7.38 1.15
CA LEU A 470 -17.53 8.20 2.32
C LEU A 470 -19.02 8.52 2.46
N TYR A 471 -19.66 8.89 1.35
CA TYR A 471 -21.09 9.17 1.32
C TYR A 471 -21.91 7.95 1.76
N THR A 472 -21.54 6.75 1.32
CA THR A 472 -22.21 5.51 1.75
C THR A 472 -22.05 5.30 3.26
N ILE A 473 -20.84 5.48 3.82
CA ILE A 473 -20.58 5.35 5.26
C ILE A 473 -21.41 6.36 6.06
N VAL A 474 -21.40 7.62 5.65
CA VAL A 474 -22.16 8.70 6.34
C VAL A 474 -23.67 8.45 6.28
N ARG A 475 -24.17 7.94 5.16
CA ARG A 475 -25.57 7.50 5.03
C ARG A 475 -25.91 6.42 6.06
N ILE A 476 -25.07 5.39 6.20
CA ILE A 476 -25.28 4.35 7.21
C ILE A 476 -25.24 4.97 8.61
N LYS A 477 -24.25 5.80 8.93
CA LYS A 477 -24.18 6.52 10.23
C LYS A 477 -25.48 7.27 10.55
N SER A 478 -26.05 7.97 9.57
CA SER A 478 -27.30 8.69 9.73
C SER A 478 -28.50 7.77 10.03
N ILE A 479 -28.53 6.58 9.39
CA ILE A 479 -29.58 5.58 9.62
C ILE A 479 -29.45 5.03 11.04
N LEU A 480 -28.25 4.62 11.44
CA LEU A 480 -27.97 4.07 12.76
C LEU A 480 -28.26 5.08 13.88
N ALA A 481 -27.90 6.34 13.69
CA ALA A 481 -28.19 7.41 14.65
C ALA A 481 -29.70 7.66 14.83
N LYS A 482 -30.51 7.52 13.77
CA LYS A 482 -31.97 7.62 13.84
C LYS A 482 -32.62 6.45 14.57
N TYR A 483 -32.02 5.26 14.47
CA TYR A 483 -32.51 4.07 15.18
C TYR A 483 -32.17 4.14 16.69
N GLY A 484 -30.97 4.58 17.04
CA GLY A 484 -30.47 4.69 18.42
C GLY A 484 -29.50 3.58 18.79
N ASP A 485 -29.72 2.85 19.88
CA ASP A 485 -28.82 1.80 20.38
C ASP A 485 -28.90 0.55 19.51
N TRP A 486 -27.92 0.39 18.60
CA TRP A 486 -27.88 -0.68 17.60
C TRP A 486 -26.74 -1.69 17.80
N ALA A 487 -25.71 -1.36 18.55
CA ALA A 487 -24.45 -2.13 18.57
C ALA A 487 -24.62 -3.56 19.12
N HIS A 488 -25.64 -3.77 19.94
CA HIS A 488 -25.96 -5.06 20.56
C HIS A 488 -26.88 -5.96 19.70
N LEU A 489 -27.44 -5.43 18.62
CA LEU A 489 -28.43 -6.16 17.81
C LEU A 489 -27.78 -7.33 17.08
N PRO A 490 -28.40 -8.54 17.11
CA PRO A 490 -27.89 -9.71 16.40
C PRO A 490 -28.22 -9.63 14.91
N ILE A 491 -27.39 -10.28 14.10
CA ILE A 491 -27.68 -10.55 12.69
C ILE A 491 -28.91 -11.47 12.64
N GLN A 492 -29.78 -11.26 11.65
CA GLN A 492 -30.95 -12.09 11.36
C GLN A 492 -30.81 -12.73 9.98
N PRO A 493 -31.54 -13.84 9.69
CA PRO A 493 -31.58 -14.38 8.35
C PRO A 493 -32.03 -13.33 7.33
N PRO A 494 -31.56 -13.38 6.08
CA PRO A 494 -31.91 -12.39 5.08
C PRO A 494 -33.42 -12.45 4.74
N ALA A 495 -34.12 -11.34 4.94
CA ALA A 495 -35.56 -11.24 4.70
C ALA A 495 -35.91 -11.11 3.20
N ASN A 496 -34.95 -10.74 2.36
CA ASN A 496 -35.13 -10.52 0.92
C ASN A 496 -33.80 -10.77 0.16
N PRO A 497 -33.85 -10.87 -1.18
CA PRO A 497 -32.66 -11.11 -1.99
C PRO A 497 -31.57 -10.05 -1.82
N PHE A 498 -31.92 -8.79 -1.60
CA PHE A 498 -30.97 -7.69 -1.46
C PHE A 498 -30.18 -7.77 -0.13
N ALA A 499 -30.85 -8.19 0.95
CA ALA A 499 -30.19 -8.51 2.22
C ALA A 499 -29.22 -9.68 2.04
N LYS A 500 -29.62 -10.73 1.31
CA LYS A 500 -28.77 -11.88 1.02
C LYS A 500 -27.55 -11.51 0.19
N ASP A 501 -27.73 -10.68 -0.84
CA ASP A 501 -26.65 -10.18 -1.67
C ASP A 501 -25.62 -9.40 -0.83
N LEU A 502 -26.09 -8.51 0.06
CA LEU A 502 -25.23 -7.77 0.97
C LEU A 502 -24.48 -8.70 1.93
N MET A 503 -25.15 -9.69 2.51
CA MET A 503 -24.52 -10.70 3.36
C MET A 503 -23.40 -11.46 2.62
N ASN A 504 -23.65 -11.89 1.39
CA ASN A 504 -22.66 -12.58 0.55
C ASN A 504 -21.45 -11.70 0.24
N VAL A 505 -21.64 -10.40 0.00
CA VAL A 505 -20.51 -9.47 -0.21
C VAL A 505 -19.69 -9.31 1.06
N ILE A 506 -20.31 -9.17 2.23
CA ILE A 506 -19.64 -9.05 3.52
C ILE A 506 -18.72 -10.24 3.79
N THR A 507 -19.13 -11.47 3.48
CA THR A 507 -18.33 -12.68 3.72
C THR A 507 -17.00 -12.71 2.98
N ARG A 508 -16.82 -11.88 1.97
CA ARG A 508 -15.59 -11.82 1.15
C ARG A 508 -14.49 -10.92 1.73
N LEU A 509 -14.70 -10.30 2.90
CA LEU A 509 -13.69 -9.43 3.53
C LEU A 509 -12.35 -10.15 3.70
N GLN A 510 -12.34 -11.24 4.46
CA GLN A 510 -11.10 -11.96 4.79
C GLN A 510 -10.33 -12.43 3.55
N PRO A 511 -10.93 -13.17 2.59
CA PRO A 511 -10.19 -13.60 1.39
C PRO A 511 -9.70 -12.43 0.54
N THR A 512 -10.40 -11.29 0.53
CA THR A 512 -9.95 -10.09 -0.17
C THR A 512 -8.71 -9.50 0.48
N LEU A 513 -8.72 -9.31 1.80
CA LEU A 513 -7.57 -8.76 2.53
C LEU A 513 -6.35 -9.68 2.45
N GLU A 514 -6.54 -11.00 2.56
CA GLU A 514 -5.47 -11.99 2.40
C GLU A 514 -4.86 -11.93 0.99
N THR A 515 -5.70 -11.83 -0.04
CA THR A 515 -5.22 -11.72 -1.43
C THR A 515 -4.51 -10.39 -1.67
N ALA A 516 -5.03 -9.28 -1.13
CA ALA A 516 -4.39 -7.97 -1.22
C ALA A 516 -3.02 -7.96 -0.54
N LEU A 517 -2.89 -8.61 0.63
CA LEU A 517 -1.62 -8.77 1.33
C LEU A 517 -0.63 -9.61 0.53
N ALA A 518 -1.05 -10.79 0.05
CA ALA A 518 -0.21 -11.74 -0.65
C ALA A 518 0.29 -11.23 -2.01
N SER A 519 -0.52 -10.41 -2.69
CA SER A 519 -0.20 -9.85 -4.01
C SER A 519 0.28 -8.40 -3.97
N SER A 520 0.42 -7.82 -2.78
CA SER A 520 0.77 -6.41 -2.57
C SER A 520 -0.09 -5.45 -3.42
N ALA A 521 -1.41 -5.70 -3.42
CA ALA A 521 -2.37 -5.08 -4.32
C ALA A 521 -3.52 -4.34 -3.59
N PRO A 522 -3.29 -3.11 -3.11
CA PRO A 522 -4.32 -2.29 -2.43
C PRO A 522 -5.60 -2.09 -3.24
N ASN A 523 -5.51 -2.10 -4.57
CA ASN A 523 -6.66 -1.96 -5.46
C ASN A 523 -7.74 -3.03 -5.27
N LEU A 524 -7.38 -4.20 -4.74
CA LEU A 524 -8.36 -5.25 -4.41
C LEU A 524 -9.25 -4.82 -3.25
N ILE A 525 -8.70 -4.11 -2.26
CA ILE A 525 -9.49 -3.53 -1.15
C ILE A 525 -10.44 -2.47 -1.69
N CYS A 526 -9.95 -1.57 -2.57
CA CYS A 526 -10.80 -0.56 -3.22
C CYS A 526 -11.95 -1.19 -4.00
N GLY A 527 -11.68 -2.23 -4.80
CA GLY A 527 -12.70 -2.97 -5.54
C GLY A 527 -13.75 -3.60 -4.62
N TYR A 528 -13.32 -4.21 -3.54
CA TYR A 528 -14.20 -4.83 -2.55
C TYR A 528 -15.12 -3.80 -1.86
N ILE A 529 -14.57 -2.68 -1.36
CA ILE A 529 -15.40 -1.68 -0.67
C ILE A 529 -16.34 -0.94 -1.62
N TYR A 530 -15.97 -0.80 -2.88
CA TYR A 530 -16.88 -0.28 -3.91
C TYR A 530 -18.08 -1.20 -4.13
N GLU A 531 -17.82 -2.51 -4.23
CA GLU A 531 -18.90 -3.50 -4.37
C GLU A 531 -19.76 -3.56 -3.09
N LEU A 532 -19.14 -3.52 -1.92
CA LEU A 532 -19.86 -3.48 -0.64
C LEU A 532 -20.74 -2.23 -0.52
N ALA A 533 -20.22 -1.05 -0.89
CA ALA A 533 -20.99 0.19 -0.92
C ALA A 533 -22.16 0.11 -1.91
N GLY A 534 -21.95 -0.50 -3.07
CA GLY A 534 -23.01 -0.77 -4.04
C GLY A 534 -24.12 -1.67 -3.49
N ALA A 535 -23.73 -2.77 -2.82
CA ALA A 535 -24.68 -3.69 -2.19
C ALA A 535 -25.48 -3.02 -1.05
N VAL A 536 -24.81 -2.21 -0.22
CA VAL A 536 -25.46 -1.41 0.83
C VAL A 536 -26.47 -0.44 0.24
N ASN A 537 -26.10 0.32 -0.79
CA ASN A 537 -26.99 1.29 -1.41
C ASN A 537 -28.20 0.62 -2.05
N LYS A 538 -28.00 -0.53 -2.73
CA LYS A 538 -29.09 -1.32 -3.31
C LYS A 538 -30.02 -1.88 -2.23
N PHE A 539 -29.45 -2.48 -1.18
CA PHE A 539 -30.21 -2.98 -0.04
C PHE A 539 -31.08 -1.89 0.59
N TYR A 540 -30.49 -0.70 0.87
CA TYR A 540 -31.22 0.42 1.47
C TYR A 540 -32.32 0.98 0.56
N HIS A 541 -32.10 1.00 -0.75
CA HIS A 541 -33.10 1.48 -1.72
C HIS A 541 -34.31 0.54 -1.82
N GLU A 542 -34.06 -0.76 -1.84
CA GLU A 542 -35.10 -1.80 -2.05
C GLU A 542 -35.76 -2.31 -0.76
N THR A 543 -35.25 -1.86 0.41
CA THR A 543 -35.72 -2.34 1.73
C THR A 543 -36.13 -1.16 2.61
N PRO A 544 -37.36 -1.14 3.15
CA PRO A 544 -37.82 -0.03 4.00
C PRO A 544 -37.26 -0.10 5.43
N VAL A 545 -35.92 -0.07 5.58
CA VAL A 545 -35.18 -0.37 6.82
C VAL A 545 -35.78 0.27 8.06
N LEU A 546 -35.93 1.60 8.09
CA LEU A 546 -36.48 2.33 9.25
C LEU A 546 -38.02 2.26 9.34
N LYS A 547 -38.70 1.91 8.24
CA LYS A 547 -40.16 1.81 8.18
C LYS A 547 -40.63 0.37 8.26
N GLU A 548 -39.74 -0.60 8.45
CA GLU A 548 -40.10 -2.00 8.68
C GLU A 548 -41.00 -2.10 9.92
N ALA A 549 -42.12 -2.79 9.76
CA ALA A 549 -43.12 -2.95 10.81
C ALA A 549 -42.75 -4.06 11.81
N ASP A 550 -42.08 -5.09 11.33
CA ASP A 550 -41.56 -6.17 12.16
C ASP A 550 -40.27 -5.70 12.84
N GLU A 551 -40.32 -5.53 14.17
CA GLU A 551 -39.21 -5.02 14.95
C GLU A 551 -38.00 -5.96 14.94
N THR A 552 -38.20 -7.28 14.77
CA THR A 552 -37.10 -8.26 14.67
C THR A 552 -36.36 -8.10 13.34
N LEU A 553 -37.12 -7.99 12.24
CA LEU A 553 -36.54 -7.76 10.92
C LEU A 553 -35.86 -6.40 10.85
N LYS A 554 -36.47 -5.36 11.40
CA LYS A 554 -35.87 -4.03 11.50
C LYS A 554 -34.54 -4.08 12.24
N ALA A 555 -34.49 -4.72 13.40
CA ALA A 555 -33.25 -4.90 14.17
C ALA A 555 -32.18 -5.63 13.37
N GLY A 556 -32.54 -6.70 12.65
CA GLY A 556 -31.64 -7.43 11.77
C GLY A 556 -31.09 -6.57 10.62
N HIS A 557 -31.92 -5.75 9.98
CA HIS A 557 -31.50 -4.81 8.93
C HIS A 557 -30.50 -3.79 9.48
N ILE A 558 -30.76 -3.26 10.67
CA ILE A 558 -29.87 -2.30 11.36
C ILE A 558 -28.55 -2.96 11.74
N ALA A 559 -28.56 -4.18 12.29
CA ALA A 559 -27.35 -4.94 12.62
C ALA A 559 -26.47 -5.18 11.37
N LEU A 560 -27.10 -5.55 10.26
CA LEU A 560 -26.41 -5.79 8.99
C LEU A 560 -25.74 -4.52 8.44
N LEU A 561 -26.43 -3.37 8.48
CA LEU A 561 -25.87 -2.08 8.12
C LEU A 561 -24.74 -1.67 9.07
N GLY A 562 -24.88 -1.94 10.37
CA GLY A 562 -23.82 -1.70 11.36
C GLY A 562 -22.54 -2.49 11.07
N LEU A 563 -22.67 -3.77 10.73
CA LEU A 563 -21.54 -4.62 10.32
C LEU A 563 -20.89 -4.09 9.04
N ALA A 564 -21.69 -3.77 8.02
CA ALA A 564 -21.19 -3.22 6.76
C ALA A 564 -20.43 -1.89 6.97
N LYS A 565 -20.95 -0.99 7.83
CA LYS A 565 -20.27 0.26 8.20
C LYS A 565 -18.90 -0.02 8.85
N ASN A 566 -18.84 -0.90 9.83
CA ASN A 566 -17.60 -1.21 10.54
C ASN A 566 -16.54 -1.78 9.58
N ILE A 567 -16.95 -2.62 8.63
CA ILE A 567 -16.06 -3.15 7.60
C ILE A 567 -15.55 -2.05 6.67
N LEU A 568 -16.45 -1.18 6.17
CA LEU A 568 -16.08 -0.06 5.31
C LEU A 568 -15.09 0.86 6.03
N GLU A 569 -15.35 1.23 7.29
CA GLU A 569 -14.45 2.07 8.08
C GLU A 569 -13.10 1.42 8.32
N THR A 570 -13.05 0.12 8.61
CA THR A 570 -11.79 -0.62 8.74
C THR A 570 -10.99 -0.62 7.43
N CYS A 571 -11.65 -0.89 6.31
CA CYS A 571 -10.98 -0.89 5.01
C CYS A 571 -10.45 0.50 4.62
N ILE A 572 -11.20 1.58 4.82
CA ILE A 572 -10.72 2.93 4.54
C ILE A 572 -9.59 3.35 5.49
N HIS A 573 -9.61 2.88 6.74
CA HIS A 573 -8.50 3.09 7.67
C HIS A 573 -7.21 2.40 7.17
N ILE A 574 -7.31 1.18 6.66
CA ILE A 574 -6.18 0.48 6.00
C ILE A 574 -5.70 1.28 4.79
N LEU A 575 -6.60 1.85 4.00
CA LEU A 575 -6.25 2.71 2.85
C LEU A 575 -5.75 4.11 3.26
N GLY A 576 -5.80 4.45 4.55
CA GLY A 576 -5.22 5.67 5.11
C GLY A 576 -6.09 6.91 4.98
N PHE A 577 -7.40 6.80 5.11
CA PHE A 577 -8.31 7.94 5.22
C PHE A 577 -9.52 7.60 6.10
N SER A 578 -10.32 8.59 6.46
CA SER A 578 -11.44 8.44 7.38
C SER A 578 -12.69 9.14 6.87
N ALA A 579 -13.87 8.69 7.34
CA ALA A 579 -15.14 9.32 7.01
C ALA A 579 -15.46 10.46 7.97
N PRO A 580 -16.07 11.56 7.47
CA PRO A 580 -16.67 12.58 8.33
C PRO A 580 -17.92 12.02 9.02
N GLU A 581 -18.44 12.75 10.02
CA GLU A 581 -19.68 12.37 10.70
C GLU A 581 -20.91 12.71 9.86
N LYS A 582 -20.83 13.77 9.07
CA LYS A 582 -21.90 14.26 8.18
C LYS A 582 -21.31 14.59 6.81
N MET A 583 -22.12 14.40 5.80
CA MET A 583 -21.76 14.69 4.42
C MET A 583 -22.99 14.92 3.54
#